data_9bea222f3864453ed6a904bcfcb675f2
#
_entry.id   9bea222f3864453ed6a904bcfcb675f2
#
_cell.length_a   1.000
_cell.length_b   1.000
_cell.length_c   1.000
_cell.angle_alpha   90.00
_cell.angle_beta   90.00
_cell.angle_gamma   90.00
#
_symmetry.space_group_name_H-M   'P 1'
#
loop_
_entity.id
_entity.type
_entity.pdbx_description
1 polymer ?
#
loop_
_entity_poly.entity_id
_entity_poly.type
_entity_poly.pdbx_seq_one_letter_code
_entity_poly.pdbx_strand_id
1 'polypeptide(L)'
;MVMRSRHELEQQEHAMQSIGMVGLGRMGGNMGRRIARGGLGVVAWDRAAGARAGLAAEAGVTVVETLDGLVQALKPPRVVWLMLPAGAPTEETLTQLRPLVSPGDVIVDGANAWYRDSMRRAKEFTTAGIHYVDAGVSGGVWGLVNGYGLMVGGPVPGVAHVEPFLRLLATAPDQGWIHCGPSGAGHFAKMVHNGIEYALMQAYAEGLALLEAKHDLQLDVAKISASWRHGTVIRSWLLDLTAEFLAEDAKLESIAPHVADSGEGRWTATESIELGVPTPVMTIALMERFASQGRADYTNRLLARMRQSFGGHAVRSS
;
A
#
# COMPACT_ATOMS: atom_id res chain seq x y z
N MET A 1 -43.61 19.64 -17.99
CA MET A 1 -42.60 18.57 -17.90
C MET A 1 -41.24 19.27 -17.87
N VAL A 2 -40.67 19.48 -16.67
CA VAL A 2 -39.39 20.20 -16.49
C VAL A 2 -38.28 19.27 -16.92
N MET A 3 -37.57 19.59 -18.00
CA MET A 3 -36.34 18.87 -18.39
C MET A 3 -35.30 19.13 -17.31
N ARG A 4 -34.91 18.07 -16.62
CA ARG A 4 -33.76 18.13 -15.70
C ARG A 4 -32.49 18.44 -16.50
N SER A 5 -31.62 19.27 -15.95
CA SER A 5 -30.35 19.58 -16.60
C SER A 5 -29.46 18.35 -16.68
N ARG A 6 -28.57 18.30 -17.68
CA ARG A 6 -27.59 17.22 -17.83
C ARG A 6 -26.76 17.02 -16.53
N HIS A 7 -26.47 18.10 -15.86
CA HIS A 7 -25.76 18.13 -14.58
C HIS A 7 -26.57 17.50 -13.42
N GLU A 8 -27.91 17.71 -13.39
CA GLU A 8 -28.78 17.08 -12.39
C GLU A 8 -28.97 15.58 -12.65
N LEU A 9 -28.96 15.14 -13.92
CA LEU A 9 -28.98 13.71 -14.29
C LEU A 9 -27.65 13.04 -13.94
N GLU A 10 -26.51 13.67 -14.22
CA GLU A 10 -25.18 13.19 -13.85
C GLU A 10 -25.02 13.12 -12.32
N GLN A 11 -25.52 14.10 -11.56
CA GLN A 11 -25.54 14.07 -10.10
C GLN A 11 -26.47 12.97 -9.55
N GLN A 12 -27.57 12.69 -10.22
CA GLN A 12 -28.51 11.64 -9.81
C GLN A 12 -27.99 10.24 -10.16
N GLU A 13 -27.26 10.08 -11.26
CA GLU A 13 -26.54 8.84 -11.59
C GLU A 13 -25.37 8.61 -10.63
N HIS A 14 -24.62 9.65 -10.26
CA HIS A 14 -23.56 9.58 -9.24
C HIS A 14 -24.11 9.21 -7.85
N ALA A 15 -25.23 9.77 -7.46
CA ALA A 15 -25.90 9.47 -6.17
C ALA A 15 -26.45 8.01 -6.11
N MET A 16 -26.42 7.27 -7.21
CA MET A 16 -26.81 5.86 -7.28
C MET A 16 -25.65 4.88 -7.36
N GLN A 17 -24.41 5.35 -7.55
CA GLN A 17 -23.22 4.49 -7.54
C GLN A 17 -22.77 4.19 -6.11
N SER A 18 -22.58 2.91 -5.84
CA SER A 18 -22.07 2.44 -4.54
C SER A 18 -21.02 1.36 -4.73
N ILE A 19 -20.10 1.27 -3.76
CA ILE A 19 -19.03 0.28 -3.71
C ILE A 19 -19.15 -0.56 -2.46
N GLY A 20 -18.85 -1.86 -2.56
CA GLY A 20 -18.65 -2.74 -1.42
C GLY A 20 -17.21 -2.61 -0.92
N MET A 21 -17.03 -2.19 0.33
CA MET A 21 -15.72 -2.13 0.97
C MET A 21 -15.57 -3.29 1.96
N VAL A 22 -14.61 -4.17 1.69
CA VAL A 22 -14.31 -5.37 2.50
C VAL A 22 -12.97 -5.19 3.21
N GLY A 23 -12.98 -5.25 4.53
CA GLY A 23 -11.80 -4.93 5.34
C GLY A 23 -11.76 -3.45 5.72
N LEU A 24 -12.13 -3.15 6.98
CA LEU A 24 -12.31 -1.79 7.50
C LEU A 24 -11.19 -1.40 8.48
N GLY A 25 -10.02 -1.97 8.31
CA GLY A 25 -8.81 -1.53 9.01
C GLY A 25 -8.46 -0.07 8.68
N ARG A 26 -7.30 0.39 9.15
CA ARG A 26 -6.87 1.80 8.96
C ARG A 26 -6.99 2.30 7.51
N MET A 27 -6.58 1.48 6.54
CA MET A 27 -6.65 1.87 5.12
C MET A 27 -8.08 1.80 4.60
N GLY A 28 -8.73 0.62 4.65
CA GLY A 28 -10.06 0.42 4.06
C GLY A 28 -11.13 1.29 4.71
N GLY A 29 -11.09 1.48 6.03
CA GLY A 29 -11.99 2.41 6.72
C GLY A 29 -11.81 3.86 6.25
N ASN A 30 -10.56 4.32 6.08
CA ASN A 30 -10.28 5.66 5.57
C ASN A 30 -10.68 5.83 4.09
N MET A 31 -10.47 4.80 3.26
CA MET A 31 -10.92 4.82 1.87
C MET A 31 -12.45 4.88 1.78
N GLY A 32 -13.16 4.08 2.59
CA GLY A 32 -14.62 4.13 2.67
C GLY A 32 -15.13 5.52 3.06
N ARG A 33 -14.53 6.14 4.10
CA ARG A 33 -14.87 7.53 4.49
C ARG A 33 -14.63 8.52 3.35
N ARG A 34 -13.49 8.43 2.67
CA ARG A 34 -13.15 9.35 1.59
C ARG A 34 -14.11 9.23 0.42
N ILE A 35 -14.50 8.02 0.03
CA ILE A 35 -15.52 7.76 -1.01
C ILE A 35 -16.87 8.34 -0.59
N ALA A 36 -17.33 8.05 0.63
CA ALA A 36 -18.62 8.54 1.13
C ALA A 36 -18.67 10.06 1.21
N ARG A 37 -17.61 10.71 1.68
CA ARG A 37 -17.48 12.18 1.71
C ARG A 37 -17.40 12.80 0.32
N GLY A 38 -16.97 12.03 -0.68
CA GLY A 38 -17.01 12.40 -2.10
C GLY A 38 -18.37 12.24 -2.76
N GLY A 39 -19.40 11.79 -2.02
CA GLY A 39 -20.79 11.70 -2.48
C GLY A 39 -21.21 10.37 -3.09
N LEU A 40 -20.32 9.35 -3.10
CA LEU A 40 -20.68 7.99 -3.55
C LEU A 40 -21.02 7.10 -2.35
N GLY A 41 -21.94 6.13 -2.55
CA GLY A 41 -22.36 5.21 -1.51
C GLY A 41 -21.27 4.17 -1.17
N VAL A 42 -21.21 3.76 0.10
CA VAL A 42 -20.33 2.68 0.54
C VAL A 42 -21.13 1.65 1.32
N VAL A 43 -21.10 0.39 0.89
CA VAL A 43 -21.58 -0.75 1.67
C VAL A 43 -20.35 -1.41 2.30
N ALA A 44 -20.25 -1.41 3.62
CA ALA A 44 -19.03 -1.74 4.34
C ALA A 44 -19.17 -3.01 5.17
N TRP A 45 -18.17 -3.89 5.08
CA TRP A 45 -18.09 -5.10 5.86
C TRP A 45 -16.66 -5.39 6.35
N ASP A 46 -16.58 -5.87 7.58
CA ASP A 46 -15.37 -6.44 8.17
C ASP A 46 -15.78 -7.60 9.09
N ARG A 47 -14.93 -8.61 9.26
CA ARG A 47 -15.18 -9.70 10.21
C ARG A 47 -15.24 -9.21 11.66
N ALA A 48 -14.49 -8.13 12.00
CA ALA A 48 -14.45 -7.56 13.33
C ALA A 48 -15.60 -6.55 13.55
N ALA A 49 -16.49 -6.82 14.51
CA ALA A 49 -17.61 -5.93 14.84
C ALA A 49 -17.16 -4.51 15.22
N GLY A 50 -16.02 -4.38 15.93
CA GLY A 50 -15.47 -3.07 16.30
C GLY A 50 -15.05 -2.23 15.08
N ALA A 51 -14.50 -2.84 14.03
CA ALA A 51 -14.16 -2.15 12.79
C ALA A 51 -15.43 -1.66 12.07
N ARG A 52 -16.48 -2.49 12.04
CA ARG A 52 -17.79 -2.13 11.49
C ARG A 52 -18.42 -0.94 12.24
N ALA A 53 -18.43 -1.01 13.58
CA ALA A 53 -18.96 0.07 14.43
C ALA A 53 -18.23 1.40 14.22
N GLY A 54 -16.91 1.36 13.99
CA GLY A 54 -16.09 2.56 13.71
C GLY A 54 -16.45 3.30 12.42
N LEU A 55 -17.22 2.71 11.51
CA LEU A 55 -17.64 3.32 10.26
C LEU A 55 -19.15 3.61 10.20
N ALA A 56 -19.94 3.02 11.11
CA ALA A 56 -21.40 3.06 11.08
C ALA A 56 -22.00 4.48 11.20
N ALA A 57 -21.29 5.43 11.82
CA ALA A 57 -21.74 6.81 11.98
C ALA A 57 -21.36 7.72 10.78
N GLU A 58 -20.60 7.24 9.81
CA GLU A 58 -20.20 8.04 8.65
C GLU A 58 -21.36 8.15 7.66
N ALA A 59 -21.72 9.38 7.29
CA ALA A 59 -22.78 9.62 6.31
C ALA A 59 -22.42 9.00 4.95
N GLY A 60 -23.39 8.40 4.28
CA GLY A 60 -23.17 7.71 3.00
C GLY A 60 -22.58 6.29 3.13
N VAL A 61 -22.41 5.77 4.36
CA VAL A 61 -21.95 4.42 4.61
C VAL A 61 -23.09 3.56 5.18
N THR A 62 -23.31 2.39 4.57
CA THR A 62 -24.18 1.34 5.10
C THR A 62 -23.31 0.18 5.58
N VAL A 63 -23.35 -0.11 6.86
CA VAL A 63 -22.62 -1.24 7.44
C VAL A 63 -23.51 -2.49 7.45
N VAL A 64 -22.95 -3.62 7.03
CA VAL A 64 -23.64 -4.91 6.98
C VAL A 64 -22.91 -5.98 7.80
N GLU A 65 -23.63 -7.04 8.19
CA GLU A 65 -23.14 -8.09 9.08
C GLU A 65 -22.46 -9.25 8.35
N THR A 66 -22.71 -9.41 7.03
CA THR A 66 -22.21 -10.53 6.23
C THR A 66 -21.74 -10.09 4.85
N LEU A 67 -20.84 -10.87 4.21
CA LEU A 67 -20.43 -10.67 2.82
C LEU A 67 -21.60 -10.81 1.86
N ASP A 68 -22.51 -11.75 2.10
CA ASP A 68 -23.73 -11.90 1.33
C ASP A 68 -24.60 -10.63 1.40
N GLY A 69 -24.81 -10.09 2.60
CA GLY A 69 -25.52 -8.82 2.79
C GLY A 69 -24.84 -7.65 2.07
N LEU A 70 -23.50 -7.63 2.00
CA LEU A 70 -22.76 -6.62 1.24
C LEU A 70 -23.10 -6.73 -0.26
N VAL A 71 -23.02 -7.92 -0.83
CA VAL A 71 -23.27 -8.14 -2.26
C VAL A 71 -24.73 -7.86 -2.61
N GLN A 72 -25.69 -8.26 -1.76
CA GLN A 72 -27.12 -8.02 -1.96
C GLN A 72 -27.50 -6.53 -1.89
N ALA A 73 -26.79 -5.73 -1.08
CA ALA A 73 -27.04 -4.29 -0.96
C ALA A 73 -26.51 -3.48 -2.16
N LEU A 74 -25.68 -4.07 -3.01
CA LEU A 74 -25.10 -3.43 -4.20
C LEU A 74 -25.94 -3.71 -5.46
N LYS A 75 -26.00 -2.71 -6.34
CA LYS A 75 -26.66 -2.86 -7.67
C LYS A 75 -25.64 -3.36 -8.71
N PRO A 76 -25.99 -4.35 -9.54
CA PRO A 76 -25.14 -4.76 -10.66
C PRO A 76 -24.99 -3.65 -11.73
N PRO A 77 -23.84 -3.58 -12.41
CA PRO A 77 -22.61 -4.32 -12.12
C PRO A 77 -21.99 -3.82 -10.81
N ARG A 78 -21.75 -4.76 -9.89
CA ARG A 78 -21.24 -4.46 -8.55
C ARG A 78 -19.72 -4.21 -8.58
N VAL A 79 -19.23 -3.30 -7.74
CA VAL A 79 -17.80 -3.16 -7.45
C VAL A 79 -17.57 -3.53 -6.00
N VAL A 80 -16.75 -4.55 -5.76
CA VAL A 80 -16.37 -5.01 -4.42
C VAL A 80 -14.86 -4.84 -4.25
N TRP A 81 -14.45 -3.96 -3.35
CA TRP A 81 -13.05 -3.62 -3.07
C TRP A 81 -12.58 -4.27 -1.77
N LEU A 82 -11.52 -5.08 -1.86
CA LEU A 82 -10.90 -5.73 -0.71
C LEU A 82 -9.68 -4.94 -0.23
N MET A 83 -9.66 -4.61 1.06
CA MET A 83 -8.52 -4.00 1.77
C MET A 83 -8.08 -4.92 2.91
N LEU A 84 -7.58 -6.09 2.56
CA LEU A 84 -7.21 -7.18 3.45
C LEU A 84 -5.69 -7.41 3.43
N PRO A 85 -5.12 -8.07 4.46
CA PRO A 85 -3.75 -8.56 4.36
C PRO A 85 -3.59 -9.53 3.19
N ALA A 86 -2.49 -9.40 2.45
CA ALA A 86 -2.15 -10.31 1.36
C ALA A 86 -2.03 -11.76 1.84
N GLY A 87 -2.26 -12.73 0.95
CA GLY A 87 -2.20 -14.15 1.26
C GLY A 87 -3.54 -14.73 1.75
N ALA A 88 -3.52 -15.57 2.78
CA ALA A 88 -4.67 -16.35 3.23
C ALA A 88 -5.95 -15.54 3.49
N PRO A 89 -5.92 -14.38 4.18
CA PRO A 89 -7.15 -13.60 4.41
C PRO A 89 -7.83 -13.15 3.12
N THR A 90 -7.06 -12.77 2.11
CA THR A 90 -7.56 -12.38 0.79
C THR A 90 -8.13 -13.61 0.05
N GLU A 91 -7.43 -14.74 0.04
CA GLU A 91 -7.89 -15.98 -0.61
C GLU A 91 -9.20 -16.51 -0.02
N GLU A 92 -9.29 -16.56 1.32
CA GLU A 92 -10.49 -17.00 2.03
C GLU A 92 -11.69 -16.13 1.68
N THR A 93 -11.50 -14.81 1.64
CA THR A 93 -12.56 -13.87 1.32
C THR A 93 -12.98 -13.96 -0.15
N LEU A 94 -12.04 -14.09 -1.08
CA LEU A 94 -12.33 -14.29 -2.50
C LEU A 94 -13.10 -15.60 -2.74
N THR A 95 -12.76 -16.67 -2.00
CA THR A 95 -13.48 -17.94 -2.06
C THR A 95 -14.93 -17.80 -1.60
N GLN A 96 -15.18 -17.00 -0.56
CA GLN A 96 -16.54 -16.72 -0.08
C GLN A 96 -17.33 -15.80 -1.02
N LEU A 97 -16.67 -14.82 -1.65
CA LEU A 97 -17.32 -13.89 -2.59
C LEU A 97 -17.70 -14.54 -3.93
N ARG A 98 -16.90 -15.52 -4.36
CA ARG A 98 -17.07 -16.13 -5.69
C ARG A 98 -18.48 -16.62 -6.01
N PRO A 99 -19.19 -17.33 -5.12
CA PRO A 99 -20.59 -17.75 -5.37
C PRO A 99 -21.63 -16.62 -5.25
N LEU A 100 -21.26 -15.45 -4.73
CA LEU A 100 -22.16 -14.33 -4.46
C LEU A 100 -22.18 -13.30 -5.59
N VAL A 101 -21.10 -13.21 -6.38
CA VAL A 101 -20.94 -12.25 -7.48
C VAL A 101 -21.38 -12.87 -8.80
N SER A 102 -21.71 -12.03 -9.79
CA SER A 102 -22.28 -12.42 -11.07
C SER A 102 -21.46 -11.88 -12.25
N PRO A 103 -21.64 -12.44 -13.48
CA PRO A 103 -20.99 -11.88 -14.67
C PRO A 103 -21.20 -10.37 -14.80
N GLY A 104 -20.13 -9.64 -15.12
CA GLY A 104 -20.12 -8.18 -15.21
C GLY A 104 -19.74 -7.47 -13.89
N ASP A 105 -19.81 -8.13 -12.74
CA ASP A 105 -19.33 -7.57 -11.48
C ASP A 105 -17.80 -7.41 -11.49
N VAL A 106 -17.29 -6.53 -10.64
CA VAL A 106 -15.86 -6.22 -10.51
C VAL A 106 -15.39 -6.51 -9.08
N ILE A 107 -14.36 -7.33 -8.96
CA ILE A 107 -13.59 -7.51 -7.72
C ILE A 107 -12.32 -6.67 -7.82
N VAL A 108 -12.09 -5.80 -6.84
CA VAL A 108 -10.84 -5.03 -6.71
C VAL A 108 -10.04 -5.57 -5.54
N ASP A 109 -8.84 -6.06 -5.82
CA ASP A 109 -7.87 -6.52 -4.83
C ASP A 109 -6.90 -5.39 -4.49
N GLY A 110 -7.10 -4.74 -3.33
CA GLY A 110 -6.25 -3.67 -2.80
C GLY A 110 -5.25 -4.15 -1.74
N ALA A 111 -4.94 -5.44 -1.68
CA ALA A 111 -4.12 -6.06 -0.64
C ALA A 111 -2.61 -5.77 -0.76
N ASN A 112 -2.14 -5.03 -1.77
CA ASN A 112 -0.71 -4.94 -2.12
C ASN A 112 -0.06 -6.34 -2.20
N ALA A 113 -0.72 -7.25 -2.90
CA ALA A 113 -0.33 -8.64 -3.03
C ALA A 113 0.78 -8.86 -4.07
N TRP A 114 1.35 -10.05 -4.08
CA TRP A 114 2.26 -10.43 -5.15
C TRP A 114 1.52 -10.47 -6.48
N TYR A 115 2.02 -9.77 -7.48
CA TYR A 115 1.34 -9.60 -8.77
C TYR A 115 1.00 -10.91 -9.48
N ARG A 116 1.78 -11.99 -9.28
CA ARG A 116 1.50 -13.33 -9.85
C ARG A 116 0.25 -13.97 -9.24
N ASP A 117 -0.02 -13.72 -7.96
CA ASP A 117 -1.29 -14.12 -7.35
C ASP A 117 -2.46 -13.37 -7.98
N SER A 118 -2.29 -12.09 -8.27
CA SER A 118 -3.32 -11.29 -8.95
C SER A 118 -3.60 -11.82 -10.36
N MET A 119 -2.57 -12.18 -11.11
CA MET A 119 -2.72 -12.82 -12.43
C MET A 119 -3.47 -14.15 -12.35
N ARG A 120 -3.15 -15.00 -11.35
CA ARG A 120 -3.84 -16.28 -11.12
C ARG A 120 -5.31 -16.04 -10.79
N ARG A 121 -5.60 -15.18 -9.81
CA ARG A 121 -6.95 -14.81 -9.39
C ARG A 121 -7.77 -14.24 -10.54
N ALA A 122 -7.18 -13.33 -11.33
CA ALA A 122 -7.82 -12.76 -12.50
C ALA A 122 -8.27 -13.83 -13.50
N LYS A 123 -7.42 -14.82 -13.79
CA LYS A 123 -7.77 -15.95 -14.66
C LYS A 123 -8.97 -16.72 -14.12
N GLU A 124 -9.02 -16.96 -12.82
CA GLU A 124 -10.10 -17.69 -12.17
C GLU A 124 -11.44 -16.93 -12.23
N PHE A 125 -11.44 -15.61 -11.96
CA PHE A 125 -12.66 -14.78 -12.01
C PHE A 125 -13.14 -14.52 -13.43
N THR A 126 -12.24 -14.34 -14.39
CA THR A 126 -12.57 -14.13 -15.80
C THR A 126 -13.34 -15.32 -16.39
N THR A 127 -13.06 -16.56 -15.98
CA THR A 127 -13.83 -17.74 -16.43
C THR A 127 -15.30 -17.70 -16.00
N ALA A 128 -15.63 -16.95 -14.97
CA ALA A 128 -16.99 -16.71 -14.50
C ALA A 128 -17.58 -15.39 -15.04
N GLY A 129 -16.93 -14.72 -15.97
CA GLY A 129 -17.36 -13.44 -16.53
C GLY A 129 -17.22 -12.24 -15.57
N ILE A 130 -16.46 -12.38 -14.49
CA ILE A 130 -16.24 -11.35 -13.47
C ILE A 130 -14.92 -10.65 -13.78
N HIS A 131 -14.91 -9.33 -13.70
CA HIS A 131 -13.70 -8.54 -13.86
C HIS A 131 -12.88 -8.56 -12.56
N TYR A 132 -11.60 -8.90 -12.68
CA TYR A 132 -10.65 -8.80 -11.57
C TYR A 132 -9.67 -7.66 -11.82
N VAL A 133 -9.60 -6.74 -10.87
CA VAL A 133 -8.74 -5.56 -10.88
C VAL A 133 -7.82 -5.62 -9.67
N ASP A 134 -6.52 -5.50 -9.87
CA ASP A 134 -5.54 -5.35 -8.80
C ASP A 134 -5.18 -3.88 -8.62
N ALA A 135 -5.19 -3.41 -7.38
CA ALA A 135 -4.95 -2.02 -7.05
C ALA A 135 -3.85 -1.89 -5.99
N GLY A 136 -2.67 -1.51 -6.42
CA GLY A 136 -1.59 -1.10 -5.53
C GLY A 136 -1.92 0.25 -4.90
N VAL A 137 -2.00 0.31 -3.56
CA VAL A 137 -2.38 1.51 -2.82
C VAL A 137 -1.19 2.04 -2.03
N SER A 138 -0.88 3.31 -2.22
CA SER A 138 0.13 4.09 -1.47
C SER A 138 -0.52 5.29 -0.80
N GLY A 139 0.06 5.81 0.28
CA GLY A 139 -0.45 6.99 1.01
C GLY A 139 -0.74 6.70 2.49
N GLY A 140 -0.80 5.43 2.89
CA GLY A 140 -0.92 5.00 4.29
C GLY A 140 -2.09 5.66 5.02
N VAL A 141 -1.87 6.03 6.28
CA VAL A 141 -2.89 6.66 7.14
C VAL A 141 -3.25 8.07 6.69
N TRP A 142 -2.37 8.75 5.97
CA TRP A 142 -2.55 10.12 5.49
C TRP A 142 -3.50 10.21 4.28
N GLY A 143 -3.79 9.09 3.64
CA GLY A 143 -4.64 9.04 2.45
C GLY A 143 -6.06 9.55 2.64
N LEU A 144 -6.59 9.54 3.88
CA LEU A 144 -7.90 10.15 4.17
C LEU A 144 -7.92 11.65 3.85
N VAL A 145 -6.86 12.36 4.18
CA VAL A 145 -6.74 13.82 4.01
C VAL A 145 -6.12 14.14 2.65
N ASN A 146 -4.98 13.51 2.34
CA ASN A 146 -4.15 13.89 1.19
C ASN A 146 -4.51 13.13 -0.11
N GLY A 147 -5.35 12.10 -0.03
CA GLY A 147 -5.59 11.17 -1.14
C GLY A 147 -4.52 10.07 -1.21
N TYR A 148 -4.75 9.12 -2.11
CA TYR A 148 -3.93 7.95 -2.31
C TYR A 148 -3.23 7.97 -3.66
N GLY A 149 -2.03 7.36 -3.73
CA GLY A 149 -1.42 6.94 -4.98
C GLY A 149 -1.94 5.54 -5.36
N LEU A 150 -2.52 5.39 -6.54
CA LEU A 150 -3.19 4.16 -6.97
C LEU A 150 -2.62 3.66 -8.30
N MET A 151 -2.08 2.45 -8.31
CA MET A 151 -1.57 1.75 -9.49
C MET A 151 -2.51 0.59 -9.79
N VAL A 152 -3.26 0.65 -10.88
CA VAL A 152 -4.36 -0.28 -11.16
C VAL A 152 -4.03 -1.16 -12.35
N GLY A 153 -4.22 -2.47 -12.19
CA GLY A 153 -4.14 -3.46 -13.26
C GLY A 153 -5.47 -4.15 -13.47
N GLY A 154 -5.83 -4.44 -14.71
CA GLY A 154 -7.06 -5.15 -15.01
C GLY A 154 -7.60 -4.90 -16.40
N PRO A 155 -8.67 -5.60 -16.80
CA PRO A 155 -9.32 -5.38 -18.08
C PRO A 155 -9.96 -3.98 -18.13
N VAL A 156 -9.84 -3.29 -19.27
CA VAL A 156 -10.36 -1.93 -19.46
C VAL A 156 -11.83 -1.77 -19.01
N PRO A 157 -12.76 -2.67 -19.33
CA PRO A 157 -14.15 -2.54 -18.84
C PRO A 157 -14.25 -2.60 -17.31
N GLY A 158 -13.47 -3.47 -16.66
CA GLY A 158 -13.43 -3.56 -15.19
C GLY A 158 -12.90 -2.29 -14.55
N VAL A 159 -11.79 -1.74 -15.07
CA VAL A 159 -11.20 -0.49 -14.58
C VAL A 159 -12.16 0.69 -14.79
N ALA A 160 -12.89 0.75 -15.89
CA ALA A 160 -13.88 1.79 -16.14
C ALA A 160 -15.00 1.82 -15.08
N HIS A 161 -15.43 0.67 -14.58
CA HIS A 161 -16.39 0.61 -13.47
C HIS A 161 -15.82 1.09 -12.14
N VAL A 162 -14.50 0.97 -11.95
CA VAL A 162 -13.79 1.40 -10.72
C VAL A 162 -13.38 2.87 -10.78
N GLU A 163 -13.24 3.44 -11.97
CA GLU A 163 -12.71 4.80 -12.18
C GLU A 163 -13.39 5.90 -11.34
N PRO A 164 -14.72 5.96 -11.18
CA PRO A 164 -15.34 6.98 -10.33
C PRO A 164 -14.83 6.97 -8.89
N PHE A 165 -14.55 5.78 -8.35
CA PHE A 165 -13.99 5.62 -7.01
C PHE A 165 -12.51 5.96 -6.96
N LEU A 166 -11.74 5.62 -8.02
CA LEU A 166 -10.32 5.98 -8.13
C LEU A 166 -10.13 7.50 -8.11
N ARG A 167 -10.96 8.23 -8.83
CA ARG A 167 -10.95 9.70 -8.89
C ARG A 167 -11.19 10.35 -7.52
N LEU A 168 -12.05 9.77 -6.69
CA LEU A 168 -12.31 10.25 -5.33
C LEU A 168 -11.20 9.86 -4.35
N LEU A 169 -10.64 8.67 -4.51
CA LEU A 169 -9.56 8.18 -3.66
C LEU A 169 -8.24 8.88 -3.93
N ALA A 170 -7.96 9.26 -5.15
CA ALA A 170 -6.73 9.92 -5.56
C ALA A 170 -6.53 11.31 -4.92
N THR A 171 -5.34 11.87 -5.10
CA THR A 171 -5.00 13.22 -4.59
C THR A 171 -5.80 14.32 -5.31
N ALA A 172 -6.08 14.10 -6.59
CA ALA A 172 -7.02 14.88 -7.40
C ALA A 172 -7.65 13.97 -8.45
N PRO A 173 -8.77 14.32 -9.08
CA PRO A 173 -9.49 13.44 -10.03
C PRO A 173 -8.64 12.91 -11.18
N ASP A 174 -7.65 13.68 -11.62
CA ASP A 174 -6.77 13.37 -12.75
C ASP A 174 -5.32 13.11 -12.33
N GLN A 175 -5.03 13.02 -11.01
CA GLN A 175 -3.67 12.89 -10.48
C GLN A 175 -3.63 11.90 -9.34
N GLY A 176 -2.59 11.08 -9.31
CA GLY A 176 -2.36 10.12 -8.24
C GLY A 176 -2.96 8.74 -8.51
N TRP A 177 -3.56 8.49 -9.67
CA TRP A 177 -3.95 7.16 -10.09
C TRP A 177 -3.60 6.88 -11.55
N ILE A 178 -3.39 5.63 -11.90
CA ILE A 178 -3.06 5.20 -13.26
C ILE A 178 -3.52 3.76 -13.51
N HIS A 179 -4.05 3.51 -14.72
CA HIS A 179 -4.22 2.15 -15.24
C HIS A 179 -2.89 1.69 -15.84
N CYS A 180 -2.19 0.80 -15.14
CA CYS A 180 -0.84 0.34 -15.49
C CYS A 180 -0.83 -0.70 -16.62
N GLY A 181 -1.95 -1.37 -16.88
CA GLY A 181 -2.02 -2.45 -17.87
C GLY A 181 -2.94 -3.59 -17.43
N PRO A 182 -2.73 -4.82 -17.97
CA PRO A 182 -3.56 -5.98 -17.64
C PRO A 182 -3.47 -6.36 -16.15
N SER A 183 -4.30 -7.32 -15.74
CA SER A 183 -4.30 -7.81 -14.35
C SER A 183 -2.90 -8.27 -13.90
N GLY A 184 -2.49 -7.83 -12.73
CA GLY A 184 -1.16 -7.96 -12.16
C GLY A 184 -0.29 -6.72 -12.33
N ALA A 185 -0.56 -5.86 -13.33
CA ALA A 185 0.26 -4.68 -13.61
C ALA A 185 0.22 -3.63 -12.49
N GLY A 186 -0.91 -3.50 -11.80
CA GLY A 186 -1.05 -2.59 -10.67
C GLY A 186 -0.19 -3.01 -9.48
N HIS A 187 -0.32 -4.25 -9.04
CA HIS A 187 0.49 -4.81 -7.96
C HIS A 187 1.98 -4.91 -8.32
N PHE A 188 2.31 -5.19 -9.59
CA PHE A 188 3.70 -5.15 -10.05
C PHE A 188 4.29 -3.74 -9.92
N ALA A 189 3.59 -2.73 -10.42
CA ALA A 189 4.03 -1.34 -10.31
C ALA A 189 4.17 -0.91 -8.84
N LYS A 190 3.23 -1.31 -7.97
CA LYS A 190 3.31 -1.04 -6.53
C LYS A 190 4.46 -1.77 -5.84
N MET A 191 4.74 -3.01 -6.22
CA MET A 191 5.89 -3.78 -5.72
C MET A 191 7.21 -3.06 -6.04
N VAL A 192 7.38 -2.61 -7.27
CA VAL A 192 8.59 -1.85 -7.69
C VAL A 192 8.67 -0.50 -6.97
N HIS A 193 7.54 0.21 -6.83
CA HIS A 193 7.46 1.43 -6.02
C HIS A 193 7.99 1.19 -4.59
N ASN A 194 7.58 0.10 -3.93
CA ASN A 194 8.05 -0.22 -2.59
C ASN A 194 9.53 -0.61 -2.56
N GLY A 195 10.06 -1.25 -3.59
CA GLY A 195 11.50 -1.49 -3.73
C GLY A 195 12.30 -0.18 -3.78
N ILE A 196 11.83 0.80 -4.55
CA ILE A 196 12.41 2.15 -4.61
C ILE A 196 12.29 2.85 -3.25
N GLU A 197 11.15 2.74 -2.58
CA GLU A 197 10.93 3.29 -1.24
C GLU A 197 11.95 2.75 -0.23
N TYR A 198 12.23 1.43 -0.22
CA TYR A 198 13.24 0.81 0.63
C TYR A 198 14.62 1.44 0.41
N ALA A 199 15.01 1.61 -0.87
CA ALA A 199 16.28 2.21 -1.24
C ALA A 199 16.40 3.67 -0.81
N LEU A 200 15.34 4.46 -1.00
CA LEU A 200 15.29 5.86 -0.56
C LEU A 200 15.38 5.98 0.96
N MET A 201 14.65 5.15 1.70
CA MET A 201 14.72 5.12 3.17
C MET A 201 16.12 4.80 3.65
N GLN A 202 16.78 3.79 3.04
CA GLN A 202 18.13 3.39 3.40
C GLN A 202 19.13 4.51 3.12
N ALA A 203 19.05 5.15 1.95
CA ALA A 203 19.94 6.26 1.60
C ALA A 203 19.81 7.45 2.56
N TYR A 204 18.59 7.83 2.96
CA TYR A 204 18.38 8.85 3.99
C TYR A 204 18.96 8.42 5.34
N ALA A 205 18.69 7.20 5.78
CA ALA A 205 19.16 6.70 7.06
C ALA A 205 20.70 6.72 7.15
N GLU A 206 21.39 6.24 6.11
CA GLU A 206 22.86 6.25 6.05
C GLU A 206 23.43 7.68 6.03
N GLY A 207 22.86 8.57 5.21
CA GLY A 207 23.30 9.95 5.12
C GLY A 207 23.11 10.72 6.43
N LEU A 208 21.96 10.56 7.07
CA LEU A 208 21.69 11.22 8.36
C LEU A 208 22.52 10.63 9.50
N ALA A 209 22.76 9.32 9.51
CA ALA A 209 23.66 8.68 10.46
C ALA A 209 25.11 9.17 10.30
N LEU A 210 25.55 9.44 9.05
CA LEU A 210 26.88 10.02 8.82
C LEU A 210 26.99 11.44 9.37
N LEU A 211 25.95 12.26 9.25
CA LEU A 211 25.90 13.60 9.85
C LEU A 211 25.93 13.52 11.38
N GLU A 212 25.15 12.62 11.98
CA GLU A 212 25.12 12.41 13.44
C GLU A 212 26.48 11.96 13.97
N ALA A 213 27.17 11.06 13.28
CA ALA A 213 28.48 10.55 13.69
C ALA A 213 29.60 11.59 13.60
N LYS A 214 29.41 12.73 12.93
CA LYS A 214 30.43 13.78 12.77
C LYS A 214 30.39 14.79 13.93
N HIS A 215 30.75 14.31 15.13
CA HIS A 215 30.63 15.06 16.40
C HIS A 215 31.47 16.34 16.47
N ASP A 216 32.64 16.39 15.79
CA ASP A 216 33.54 17.56 15.77
C ASP A 216 32.93 18.79 15.07
N LEU A 217 31.91 18.59 14.20
CA LEU A 217 31.21 19.68 13.55
C LEU A 217 29.94 20.13 14.30
N GLN A 218 29.52 19.42 15.34
CA GLN A 218 28.34 19.73 16.15
C GLN A 218 27.07 19.99 15.28
N LEU A 219 26.85 19.13 14.29
CA LEU A 219 25.77 19.28 13.33
C LEU A 219 24.40 19.05 13.98
N ASP A 220 23.44 19.93 13.70
CA ASP A 220 22.05 19.76 14.08
C ASP A 220 21.31 19.04 12.93
N VAL A 221 21.23 17.71 13.03
CA VAL A 221 20.66 16.86 11.97
C VAL A 221 19.18 17.18 11.72
N ALA A 222 18.43 17.54 12.76
CA ALA A 222 17.02 17.93 12.64
C ALA A 222 16.86 19.21 11.79
N LYS A 223 17.66 20.26 12.08
CA LYS A 223 17.63 21.51 11.30
C LYS A 223 18.14 21.33 9.88
N ILE A 224 19.16 20.50 9.69
CA ILE A 224 19.69 20.20 8.36
C ILE A 224 18.60 19.50 7.52
N SER A 225 17.96 18.47 8.09
CA SER A 225 16.86 17.76 7.42
C SER A 225 15.69 18.68 7.07
N ALA A 226 15.31 19.56 8.01
CA ALA A 226 14.26 20.55 7.79
C ALA A 226 14.62 21.53 6.65
N SER A 227 15.87 21.97 6.57
CA SER A 227 16.36 22.84 5.49
C SER A 227 16.31 22.14 4.14
N TRP A 228 16.67 20.85 4.08
CA TRP A 228 16.71 20.09 2.83
C TRP A 228 15.33 19.84 2.20
N ARG A 229 14.25 20.00 2.93
CA ARG A 229 12.87 19.99 2.39
C ARG A 229 12.64 21.06 1.32
N HIS A 230 13.46 22.12 1.31
CA HIS A 230 13.29 23.31 0.47
C HIS A 230 14.49 23.52 -0.44
N GLY A 231 14.24 23.60 -1.75
CA GLY A 231 15.25 23.94 -2.74
C GLY A 231 16.33 22.90 -3.04
N THR A 232 16.29 21.71 -2.44
CA THR A 232 17.24 20.63 -2.72
C THR A 232 16.65 19.56 -3.64
N VAL A 233 17.52 18.86 -4.36
CA VAL A 233 17.12 17.80 -5.29
C VAL A 233 16.59 16.54 -4.58
N ILE A 234 16.95 16.34 -3.30
CA ILE A 234 16.54 15.17 -2.51
C ILE A 234 15.22 15.40 -1.76
N ARG A 235 14.55 16.53 -1.94
CA ARG A 235 13.25 16.75 -1.32
C ARG A 235 12.26 15.64 -1.66
N SER A 236 11.53 15.15 -0.68
CA SER A 236 10.52 14.10 -0.86
C SER A 236 9.58 14.09 0.34
N TRP A 237 8.42 13.46 0.21
CA TRP A 237 7.54 13.23 1.36
C TRP A 237 8.21 12.41 2.47
N LEU A 238 9.09 11.46 2.13
CA LEU A 238 9.89 10.74 3.13
C LEU A 238 10.78 11.70 3.94
N LEU A 239 11.41 12.66 3.29
CA LEU A 239 12.23 13.68 3.97
C LEU A 239 11.37 14.61 4.82
N ASP A 240 10.16 14.96 4.38
CA ASP A 240 9.23 15.78 5.17
C ASP A 240 8.89 15.10 6.49
N LEU A 241 8.46 13.83 6.44
CA LEU A 241 8.16 13.03 7.62
C LEU A 241 9.40 12.82 8.50
N THR A 242 10.58 12.62 7.89
CA THR A 242 11.83 12.47 8.62
C THR A 242 12.20 13.73 9.40
N ALA A 243 12.09 14.89 8.80
CA ALA A 243 12.36 16.16 9.47
C ALA A 243 11.36 16.44 10.60
N GLU A 244 10.11 16.04 10.45
CA GLU A 244 9.07 16.18 11.47
C GLU A 244 9.41 15.35 12.73
N PHE A 245 9.65 14.04 12.60
CA PHE A 245 9.95 13.22 13.77
C PHE A 245 11.33 13.52 14.39
N LEU A 246 12.33 13.94 13.59
CA LEU A 246 13.63 14.36 14.14
C LEU A 246 13.54 15.67 14.91
N ALA A 247 12.58 16.54 14.61
CA ALA A 247 12.32 17.74 15.41
C ALA A 247 11.73 17.41 16.79
N GLU A 248 11.01 16.29 16.91
CA GLU A 248 10.43 15.80 18.16
C GLU A 248 11.41 14.95 18.98
N ASP A 249 12.12 14.03 18.32
CA ASP A 249 13.10 13.12 18.93
C ASP A 249 14.33 12.94 18.02
N ALA A 250 15.32 13.80 18.19
CA ALA A 250 16.53 13.81 17.37
C ALA A 250 17.43 12.58 17.60
N LYS A 251 17.31 11.90 18.74
CA LYS A 251 18.20 10.79 19.13
C LYS A 251 17.62 9.41 18.86
N LEU A 252 16.32 9.31 18.71
CA LEU A 252 15.58 8.06 18.47
C LEU A 252 15.89 6.93 19.48
N GLU A 253 16.33 7.29 20.70
CA GLU A 253 16.79 6.32 21.72
C GLU A 253 15.68 5.38 22.19
N SER A 254 14.41 5.80 22.08
CA SER A 254 13.24 4.99 22.42
C SER A 254 12.89 3.94 21.37
N ILE A 255 13.52 3.98 20.19
CA ILE A 255 13.18 3.12 19.04
C ILE A 255 14.14 1.95 18.96
N ALA A 256 13.62 0.73 18.97
CA ALA A 256 14.45 -0.47 18.76
C ALA A 256 15.01 -0.49 17.32
N PRO A 257 16.32 -0.85 17.12
CA PRO A 257 16.94 -0.90 15.80
C PRO A 257 16.51 -2.15 15.01
N HIS A 258 15.20 -2.32 14.83
CA HIS A 258 14.60 -3.46 14.13
C HIS A 258 13.66 -2.95 13.05
N VAL A 259 13.96 -3.24 11.77
CA VAL A 259 13.18 -2.82 10.63
C VAL A 259 12.45 -4.03 10.04
N ALA A 260 11.11 -4.01 10.09
CA ALA A 260 10.29 -5.07 9.54
C ALA A 260 10.37 -5.10 8.00
N ASP A 261 10.15 -6.28 7.44
CA ASP A 261 10.05 -6.53 6.00
C ASP A 261 8.63 -7.06 5.71
N SER A 262 7.92 -6.39 4.83
CA SER A 262 6.53 -6.69 4.45
C SER A 262 6.40 -7.57 3.19
N GLY A 263 7.52 -7.93 2.56
CA GLY A 263 7.58 -8.86 1.43
C GLY A 263 7.83 -8.19 0.08
N GLU A 264 7.40 -6.96 -0.15
CA GLU A 264 7.51 -6.29 -1.45
C GLU A 264 8.97 -6.11 -1.90
N GLY A 265 9.88 -5.80 -0.95
CA GLY A 265 11.32 -5.74 -1.24
C GLY A 265 11.89 -7.08 -1.70
N ARG A 266 11.42 -8.20 -1.13
CA ARG A 266 11.81 -9.56 -1.57
C ARG A 266 11.30 -9.84 -2.97
N TRP A 267 10.04 -9.55 -3.24
CA TRP A 267 9.45 -9.78 -4.56
C TRP A 267 10.18 -8.95 -5.62
N THR A 268 10.51 -7.70 -5.32
CA THR A 268 11.30 -6.83 -6.21
C THR A 268 12.67 -7.42 -6.51
N ALA A 269 13.39 -7.89 -5.48
CA ALA A 269 14.71 -8.50 -5.65
C ALA A 269 14.63 -9.83 -6.44
N THR A 270 13.63 -10.66 -6.19
CA THR A 270 13.40 -11.90 -6.92
C THR A 270 13.10 -11.61 -8.40
N GLU A 271 12.22 -10.66 -8.66
CA GLU A 271 11.84 -10.30 -10.03
C GLU A 271 13.01 -9.70 -10.80
N SER A 272 13.87 -8.92 -10.15
CA SER A 272 15.08 -8.38 -10.78
C SER A 272 16.01 -9.48 -11.27
N ILE A 273 16.14 -10.56 -10.51
CA ILE A 273 16.94 -11.75 -10.90
C ILE A 273 16.29 -12.46 -12.08
N GLU A 274 14.97 -12.69 -12.04
CA GLU A 274 14.25 -13.38 -13.12
C GLU A 274 14.27 -12.60 -14.42
N LEU A 275 14.20 -11.28 -14.36
CA LEU A 275 14.27 -10.39 -15.53
C LEU A 275 15.70 -10.08 -15.98
N GLY A 276 16.71 -10.43 -15.19
CA GLY A 276 18.11 -10.08 -15.44
C GLY A 276 18.38 -8.57 -15.34
N VAL A 277 17.58 -7.81 -14.56
CA VAL A 277 17.73 -6.38 -14.34
C VAL A 277 18.51 -6.13 -13.06
N PRO A 278 19.69 -5.51 -13.08
CA PRO A 278 20.46 -5.23 -11.89
C PRO A 278 19.76 -4.21 -10.99
N THR A 279 19.50 -4.57 -9.73
CA THR A 279 18.91 -3.68 -8.72
C THR A 279 19.72 -3.66 -7.41
N PRO A 280 21.05 -3.36 -7.46
CA PRO A 280 21.91 -3.49 -6.28
C PRO A 280 21.44 -2.62 -5.11
N VAL A 281 21.03 -1.38 -5.34
CA VAL A 281 20.63 -0.44 -4.29
C VAL A 281 19.38 -0.94 -3.54
N MET A 282 18.36 -1.37 -4.25
CA MET A 282 17.13 -1.91 -3.64
C MET A 282 17.41 -3.24 -2.91
N THR A 283 18.26 -4.09 -3.47
CA THR A 283 18.64 -5.38 -2.88
C THR A 283 19.45 -5.18 -1.59
N ILE A 284 20.42 -4.24 -1.58
CA ILE A 284 21.20 -3.92 -0.37
C ILE A 284 20.27 -3.38 0.72
N ALA A 285 19.36 -2.47 0.41
CA ALA A 285 18.40 -1.96 1.37
C ALA A 285 17.53 -3.06 2.02
N LEU A 286 17.17 -4.10 1.27
CA LEU A 286 16.52 -5.30 1.81
C LEU A 286 17.44 -6.10 2.73
N MET A 287 18.72 -6.30 2.36
CA MET A 287 19.69 -7.03 3.18
C MET A 287 19.96 -6.33 4.51
N GLU A 288 20.02 -4.99 4.52
CA GLU A 288 20.15 -4.21 5.76
C GLU A 288 18.95 -4.41 6.71
N ARG A 289 17.72 -4.53 6.17
CA ARG A 289 16.55 -4.92 6.98
C ARG A 289 16.73 -6.30 7.62
N PHE A 290 17.27 -7.27 6.89
CA PHE A 290 17.56 -8.59 7.46
C PHE A 290 18.64 -8.52 8.53
N ALA A 291 19.67 -7.72 8.31
CA ALA A 291 20.73 -7.50 9.31
C ALA A 291 20.15 -6.88 10.60
N SER A 292 19.28 -5.90 10.49
CA SER A 292 18.60 -5.27 11.65
C SER A 292 17.75 -6.25 12.49
N GLN A 293 17.35 -7.38 11.90
CA GLN A 293 16.58 -8.44 12.55
C GLN A 293 17.48 -9.52 13.21
N GLY A 294 18.79 -9.28 13.35
CA GLY A 294 19.75 -10.24 13.90
C GLY A 294 20.11 -11.39 12.93
N ARG A 295 19.67 -11.37 11.69
CA ARG A 295 19.95 -12.47 10.74
C ARG A 295 21.40 -12.49 10.24
N ALA A 296 22.19 -11.44 10.52
CA ALA A 296 23.61 -11.38 10.26
C ALA A 296 24.49 -11.95 11.39
N ASP A 297 23.94 -12.25 12.55
CA ASP A 297 24.71 -12.61 13.75
C ASP A 297 25.59 -13.83 13.57
N TYR A 298 25.08 -14.88 12.95
CA TYR A 298 25.88 -16.10 12.69
C TYR A 298 27.04 -15.79 11.74
N THR A 299 26.80 -15.03 10.68
CA THR A 299 27.84 -14.62 9.72
C THR A 299 28.93 -13.81 10.42
N ASN A 300 28.55 -12.85 11.25
CA ASN A 300 29.50 -12.02 11.99
C ASN A 300 30.32 -12.83 12.98
N ARG A 301 29.71 -13.76 13.71
CA ARG A 301 30.42 -14.69 14.60
C ARG A 301 31.40 -15.59 13.85
N LEU A 302 31.00 -16.10 12.68
CA LEU A 302 31.86 -16.93 11.84
C LEU A 302 33.08 -16.14 11.32
N LEU A 303 32.87 -14.92 10.86
CA LEU A 303 33.96 -14.02 10.42
C LEU A 303 34.92 -13.71 11.55
N ALA A 304 34.41 -13.41 12.74
CA ALA A 304 35.25 -13.17 13.92
C ALA A 304 36.10 -14.42 14.25
N ARG A 305 35.50 -15.60 14.21
CA ARG A 305 36.21 -16.87 14.47
C ARG A 305 37.26 -17.18 13.40
N MET A 306 36.96 -16.95 12.12
CA MET A 306 37.92 -17.09 11.03
C MET A 306 39.12 -16.19 11.23
N ARG A 307 38.91 -14.90 11.55
CA ARG A 307 40.03 -13.96 11.86
C ARG A 307 40.88 -14.41 13.03
N GLN A 308 40.27 -14.95 14.06
CA GLN A 308 41.01 -15.54 15.20
C GLN A 308 41.84 -16.74 14.71
N SER A 309 41.28 -17.62 13.89
CA SER A 309 41.94 -18.88 13.49
C SER A 309 43.17 -18.66 12.59
N PHE A 310 43.10 -17.71 11.65
CA PHE A 310 44.24 -17.48 10.75
C PHE A 310 45.20 -16.36 11.23
N GLY A 311 44.73 -15.39 11.98
CA GLY A 311 45.50 -14.20 12.33
C GLY A 311 45.70 -13.99 13.86
N GLY A 312 45.19 -14.88 14.72
CA GLY A 312 45.30 -14.75 16.18
C GLY A 312 44.52 -13.55 16.75
N HIS A 313 43.62 -12.92 15.99
CA HIS A 313 42.86 -11.75 16.44
C HIS A 313 41.95 -12.11 17.62
N ALA A 314 41.90 -11.22 18.62
CA ALA A 314 41.03 -11.40 19.78
C ALA A 314 39.53 -11.40 19.35
N VAL A 315 38.75 -12.33 19.90
CA VAL A 315 37.28 -12.39 19.77
C VAL A 315 36.67 -11.91 21.08
N ARG A 316 35.66 -11.06 20.99
CA ARG A 316 34.89 -10.66 22.18
C ARG A 316 33.93 -11.81 22.56
N SER A 317 33.87 -12.14 23.85
CA SER A 317 32.83 -13.02 24.39
C SER A 317 31.49 -12.30 24.40
N SER A 318 30.41 -13.05 24.21
CA SER A 318 29.03 -12.54 24.32
C SER A 318 28.68 -12.20 25.76
#